data_b2864b961585b70c945fbc831b5fe84f
#
_entry.id   b2864b961585b70c945fbc831b5fe84f
#
_cell.length_a   1.000
_cell.length_b   1.000
_cell.length_c   1.000
_cell.angle_alpha   90.00
_cell.angle_beta   90.00
_cell.angle_gamma   90.00
#
_symmetry.space_group_name_H-M   'P 1'
#
loop_
_entity.id
_entity.type
_entity.pdbx_description
1 polymer ?
#
loop_
_entity_poly.entity_id
_entity_poly.type
_entity_poly.pdbx_seq_one_letter_code
_entity_poly.pdbx_strand_id
1 'polypeptide(L)' 'TITVQAGEGEAAIAARAGISIAELERLNPSHMTTGSWYANPGDVVKTR' A
#
# COMPACT_ATOMS: atom_id res chain seq x y z
N THR A 1 2.00 9.17 -5.27
CA THR A 1 2.79 8.05 -4.72
C THR A 1 3.32 8.38 -3.32
N ILE A 2 3.53 7.36 -2.53
CA ILE A 2 4.20 7.50 -1.25
C ILE A 2 5.18 6.34 -1.07
N THR A 3 6.20 6.58 -0.24
CA THR A 3 7.18 5.56 0.08
C THR A 3 6.76 4.87 1.37
N VAL A 4 6.75 3.54 1.37
CA VAL A 4 6.40 2.74 2.53
C VAL A 4 7.47 2.88 3.59
N GLN A 5 7.05 3.13 4.84
CA GLN A 5 7.98 3.27 5.96
C GLN A 5 8.04 1.97 6.74
N ALA A 6 9.13 1.79 7.48
CA ALA A 6 9.31 0.60 8.30
C ALA A 6 8.15 0.44 9.28
N GLY A 7 7.60 -0.77 9.34
CA GLY A 7 6.50 -1.08 10.24
C GLY A 7 5.12 -0.70 9.72
N GLU A 8 5.01 -0.10 8.53
CA GLU A 8 3.71 0.25 7.99
C GLU A 8 3.06 -0.98 7.35
N GLY A 9 1.81 -1.23 7.73
CA GLY A 9 0.98 -2.20 7.05
C GLY A 9 0.07 -1.50 6.04
N GLU A 10 -0.74 -2.29 5.35
CA GLU A 10 -1.66 -1.79 4.34
C GLU A 10 -2.58 -0.69 4.88
N ALA A 11 -3.14 -0.91 6.07
CA ALA A 11 -4.05 0.06 6.66
C ALA A 11 -3.35 1.39 6.96
N ALA A 12 -2.11 1.33 7.45
CA ALA A 12 -1.35 2.53 7.76
C ALA A 12 -1.01 3.31 6.50
N ILE A 13 -0.64 2.59 5.43
CA ILE A 13 -0.32 3.22 4.15
C ILE A 13 -1.57 3.90 3.58
N ALA A 14 -2.70 3.21 3.59
CA ALA A 14 -3.95 3.76 3.07
C ALA A 14 -4.38 4.99 3.86
N ALA A 15 -4.27 4.94 5.19
CA ALA A 15 -4.64 6.07 6.03
C ALA A 15 -3.75 7.29 5.76
N ARG A 16 -2.45 7.07 5.61
CA ARG A 16 -1.51 8.15 5.32
C ARG A 16 -1.77 8.75 3.94
N ALA A 17 -2.19 7.93 3.00
CA ALA A 17 -2.50 8.38 1.64
C ALA A 17 -3.90 9.01 1.52
N GLY A 18 -4.75 8.85 2.54
CA GLY A 18 -6.11 9.38 2.50
C GLY A 18 -7.05 8.61 1.58
N ILE A 19 -6.79 7.32 1.39
CA ILE A 19 -7.61 6.46 0.54
C ILE A 19 -8.03 5.21 1.32
N SER A 20 -9.01 4.47 0.79
CA SER A 20 -9.43 3.22 1.40
C SER A 20 -8.42 2.12 1.10
N ILE A 21 -8.46 1.05 1.89
CA ILE A 21 -7.60 -0.12 1.65
C ILE A 21 -7.93 -0.72 0.28
N ALA A 22 -9.20 -0.80 -0.07
CA ALA A 22 -9.61 -1.33 -1.37
C ALA A 22 -9.03 -0.49 -2.52
N GLU A 23 -9.02 0.82 -2.35
CA GLU A 23 -8.46 1.71 -3.37
C GLU A 23 -6.95 1.51 -3.50
N LEU A 24 -6.26 1.37 -2.38
CA LEU A 24 -4.83 1.12 -2.38
C LEU A 24 -4.50 -0.18 -3.12
N GLU A 25 -5.27 -1.24 -2.87
CA GLU A 25 -5.07 -2.51 -3.56
C GLU A 25 -5.34 -2.39 -5.05
N ARG A 26 -6.38 -1.67 -5.41
CA ARG A 26 -6.74 -1.48 -6.82
C ARG A 26 -5.65 -0.74 -7.60
N LEU A 27 -5.04 0.25 -6.95
CA LEU A 27 -4.00 1.06 -7.59
C LEU A 27 -2.66 0.32 -7.67
N ASN A 28 -2.46 -0.69 -6.84
CA ASN A 28 -1.18 -1.39 -6.74
C ASN A 28 -1.34 -2.91 -6.82
N PRO A 29 -1.89 -3.43 -7.93
CA PRO A 29 -2.13 -4.88 -8.04
C PRO A 29 -0.85 -5.70 -8.02
N SER A 30 0.29 -5.11 -8.40
CA SER A 30 1.57 -5.83 -8.40
C SER A 30 2.06 -6.17 -7.00
N HIS A 31 1.51 -5.55 -5.97
CA HIS A 31 1.84 -5.86 -4.58
C HIS A 31 0.97 -6.96 -3.99
N MET A 32 0.02 -7.48 -4.76
CA MET A 32 -0.81 -8.59 -4.31
C MET A 32 0.01 -9.88 -4.43
N THR A 33 0.33 -10.47 -3.29
CA THR A 33 1.03 -11.75 -3.25
C THR A 33 0.03 -12.85 -2.89
N THR A 34 0.49 -14.03 -2.54
CA THR A 34 -0.37 -15.18 -2.31
C THR A 34 -1.47 -14.88 -1.29
N GLY A 35 -2.62 -14.49 -1.77
CA GLY A 35 -3.80 -14.24 -0.95
C GLY A 35 -3.82 -12.94 -0.18
N SER A 36 -2.76 -12.11 -0.24
CA SER A 36 -2.77 -10.83 0.48
C SER A 36 -1.92 -9.79 -0.20
N TRP A 37 -2.29 -8.53 0.05
CA TRP A 37 -1.55 -7.39 -0.44
C TRP A 37 -0.43 -7.06 0.54
N TYR A 38 0.76 -6.79 0.03
CA TYR A 38 1.92 -6.54 0.88
C TYR A 38 2.89 -5.57 0.20
N ALA A 39 3.53 -4.72 0.99
CA ALA A 39 4.58 -3.82 0.52
C ALA A 39 5.70 -3.78 1.56
N ASN A 40 6.94 -3.77 1.08
CA ASN A 40 8.11 -3.71 1.95
C ASN A 40 8.49 -2.26 2.25
N PRO A 41 9.15 -2.00 3.38
CA PRO A 41 9.71 -0.67 3.64
C PRO A 41 10.61 -0.25 2.50
N GLY A 42 10.45 0.98 2.06
CA GLY A 42 11.21 1.51 0.94
C GLY A 42 10.53 1.38 -0.41
N ASP A 43 9.49 0.55 -0.51
CA ASP A 43 8.73 0.43 -1.74
C ASP A 43 7.95 1.72 -1.99
N VAL A 44 7.78 2.06 -3.26
CA VAL A 44 6.95 3.19 -3.66
C VAL A 44 5.61 2.63 -4.14
N VAL A 45 4.52 3.10 -3.54
CA VAL A 45 3.17 2.67 -3.91
C VAL A 45 2.39 3.83 -4.52
N LYS A 46 1.51 3.49 -5.43
CA LYS A 46 0.66 4.48 -6.10
C LYS A 46 -0.49 4.87 -5.18
N THR A 47 -0.79 6.17 -5.16
CA THR A 47 -1.91 6.73 -4.42
C THR A 47 -2.66 7.66 -5.36
N ARG A 48 -3.82 8.12 -4.93
CA ARG A 48 -4.55 9.11 -5.73
C ARG A 48 -3.87 10.43 -5.73
#